data_dec5b825c3f0bf1184584674c44995d3
#
_entry.id   dec5b825c3f0bf1184584674c44995d3
#
_cell.length_a   1.000
_cell.length_b   1.000
_cell.length_c   1.000
_cell.angle_alpha   90.00
_cell.angle_beta   90.00
_cell.angle_gamma   90.00
#
_symmetry.space_group_name_H-M   'P 1'
#
loop_
_entity.id
_entity.type
_entity.pdbx_description
1 polymer ?
#
loop_
_entity_poly.entity_id
_entity_poly.type
_entity_poly.pdbx_seq_one_letter_code
_entity_poly.pdbx_strand_id
1 'polypeptide(L)'
;MGKVLQEIDDALAGFLGAQPLFFVASAPTSVDGMVNVSPKGLEGSFAVLGPHEVAYLDLTGSAAETIAHLRDNGRICLMFCAFDG
;
A
#
# COMPACT_ATOMS: atom_id res chain seq x y z
N MET A 1 -13.25 11.80 -12.79
CA MET A 1 -12.95 10.37 -12.73
C MET A 1 -11.47 10.13 -12.77
N GLY A 2 -11.04 9.15 -12.05
CA GLY A 2 -9.65 8.73 -12.07
C GLY A 2 -9.27 8.02 -13.37
N LYS A 3 -8.01 7.75 -13.51
CA LYS A 3 -7.50 6.99 -14.65
C LYS A 3 -6.65 5.83 -14.13
N VAL A 4 -6.53 4.79 -14.93
CA VAL A 4 -5.73 3.62 -14.60
C VAL A 4 -4.40 3.73 -15.33
N LEU A 5 -3.31 3.63 -14.57
CA LEU A 5 -1.96 3.64 -15.13
C LEU A 5 -1.38 2.23 -14.98
N GLN A 6 -0.63 1.82 -16.01
CA GLN A 6 -0.02 0.49 -16.00
C GLN A 6 1.32 0.47 -15.28
N GLU A 7 1.88 1.65 -14.98
CA GLU A 7 3.15 1.76 -14.28
C GLU A 7 3.21 3.06 -13.48
N ILE A 8 4.15 3.11 -12.56
CA ILE A 8 4.42 4.29 -11.75
C ILE A 8 5.41 5.16 -12.51
N ASP A 9 4.94 6.30 -13.03
CA ASP A 9 5.80 7.28 -13.67
C ASP A 9 6.43 8.20 -12.62
N ASP A 10 7.31 9.11 -13.07
CA ASP A 10 8.01 10.01 -12.16
C ASP A 10 7.06 10.92 -11.38
N ALA A 11 6.01 11.40 -12.03
CA ALA A 11 5.04 12.27 -11.37
C ALA A 11 4.29 11.53 -10.27
N LEU A 12 3.87 10.30 -10.54
CA LEU A 12 3.19 9.48 -9.55
C LEU A 12 4.13 9.09 -8.41
N ALA A 13 5.36 8.72 -8.73
CA ALA A 13 6.37 8.40 -7.71
C ALA A 13 6.58 9.57 -6.76
N GLY A 14 6.65 10.79 -7.29
CA GLY A 14 6.79 12.00 -6.47
C GLY A 14 5.58 12.22 -5.58
N PHE A 15 4.37 12.00 -6.10
CA PHE A 15 3.15 12.11 -5.30
C PHE A 15 3.15 11.10 -4.15
N LEU A 16 3.43 9.84 -4.45
CA LEU A 16 3.42 8.78 -3.44
C LEU A 16 4.44 9.04 -2.34
N GLY A 17 5.66 9.41 -2.73
CA GLY A 17 6.73 9.65 -1.78
C GLY A 17 6.51 10.88 -0.89
N ALA A 18 5.66 11.80 -1.30
CA ALA A 18 5.37 13.02 -0.55
C ALA A 18 4.30 12.81 0.53
N GLN A 19 3.59 11.69 0.52
CA GLN A 19 2.51 11.47 1.47
C GLN A 19 3.04 10.92 2.79
N PRO A 20 2.67 11.54 3.93
CA PRO A 20 3.15 11.07 5.23
C PRO A 20 2.40 9.84 5.73
N LEU A 21 1.26 9.54 5.14
CA LEU A 21 0.38 8.46 5.58
C LEU A 21 -0.21 7.76 4.38
N PHE A 22 -0.25 6.44 4.42
CA PHE A 22 -0.96 5.65 3.42
C PHE A 22 -1.61 4.46 4.13
N PHE A 23 -2.48 3.78 3.40
CA PHE A 23 -3.22 2.64 3.94
C PHE A 23 -2.89 1.40 3.13
N VAL A 24 -2.75 0.28 3.81
CA VAL A 24 -2.53 -1.02 3.19
C VAL A 24 -3.76 -1.87 3.45
N ALA A 25 -4.34 -2.39 2.39
CA ALA A 25 -5.51 -3.24 2.45
C ALA A 25 -5.23 -4.59 1.83
N SER A 26 -5.71 -5.63 2.47
CA SER A 26 -5.63 -6.99 1.95
C SER A 26 -6.83 -7.78 2.45
N ALA A 27 -7.13 -8.89 1.79
CA ALA A 27 -8.27 -9.72 2.16
C ALA A 27 -7.94 -11.19 1.88
N PRO A 28 -8.47 -12.12 2.68
CA PRO A 28 -8.31 -13.54 2.40
C PRO A 28 -9.21 -13.94 1.23
N THR A 29 -8.93 -15.10 0.64
CA THR A 29 -9.76 -15.67 -0.42
C THR A 29 -11.11 -16.13 0.13
N SER A 30 -11.13 -16.61 1.38
CA SER A 30 -12.35 -17.11 2.01
C SER A 30 -13.38 -15.98 2.18
N VAL A 31 -14.64 -16.25 1.83
CA VAL A 31 -15.72 -15.28 2.00
C VAL A 31 -16.04 -15.00 3.47
N ASP A 32 -15.62 -15.88 4.36
CA ASP A 32 -15.81 -15.71 5.81
C ASP A 32 -14.66 -14.93 6.45
N GLY A 33 -13.59 -14.65 5.69
CA GLY A 33 -12.45 -13.92 6.20
C GLY A 33 -12.71 -12.42 6.21
N MET A 34 -11.97 -11.71 7.04
CA MET A 34 -12.14 -10.28 7.20
C MET A 34 -11.13 -9.52 6.37
N VAL A 35 -11.58 -8.44 5.74
CA VAL A 35 -10.71 -7.50 5.07
C VAL A 35 -9.89 -6.75 6.12
N ASN A 36 -8.59 -6.64 5.88
CA ASN A 36 -7.69 -5.89 6.74
C ASN A 36 -7.30 -4.59 6.07
N VAL A 37 -7.43 -3.48 6.78
CA VAL A 37 -6.97 -2.17 6.33
C VAL A 37 -6.19 -1.55 7.48
N SER A 38 -4.95 -1.19 7.23
CA SER A 38 -4.13 -0.60 8.29
C SER A 38 -3.39 0.64 7.79
N PRO A 39 -3.31 1.68 8.64
CA PRO A 39 -2.54 2.87 8.31
C PRO A 39 -1.05 2.58 8.47
N LYS A 40 -0.27 3.15 7.57
CA LYS A 40 1.18 3.10 7.61
C LYS A 40 1.71 4.51 7.44
N GLY A 41 2.71 4.83 8.16
CA GLY A 41 3.32 6.14 8.07
C GLY A 41 4.69 6.08 8.71
N LEU A 42 5.37 7.12 8.64
CA LEU A 42 6.71 7.34 9.13
C LEU A 42 7.58 7.73 7.95
N GLU A 43 8.15 8.89 8.05
CA GLU A 43 9.01 9.43 7.01
C GLU A 43 10.15 8.46 6.72
N GLY A 44 10.39 8.20 5.44
CA GLY A 44 11.43 7.30 5.02
C GLY A 44 11.05 5.82 5.02
N SER A 45 9.79 5.49 5.35
CA SER A 45 9.38 4.10 5.42
C SER A 45 8.80 3.55 4.11
N PHE A 46 8.66 4.40 3.09
CA PHE A 46 8.11 4.00 1.79
C PHE A 46 9.04 4.44 0.67
N ALA A 47 9.22 3.59 -0.32
CA ALA A 47 10.03 3.91 -1.49
C ALA A 47 9.45 3.30 -2.76
N VAL A 48 9.54 4.04 -3.86
CA VAL A 48 9.25 3.52 -5.20
C VAL A 48 10.57 3.03 -5.77
N LEU A 49 10.67 1.73 -6.04
CA LEU A 49 11.90 1.10 -6.50
C LEU A 49 11.98 1.00 -8.02
N GLY A 50 10.84 1.12 -8.69
CA GLY A 50 10.78 1.04 -10.15
C GLY A 50 9.35 1.24 -10.61
N PRO A 51 9.10 1.14 -11.93
CA PRO A 51 7.75 1.40 -12.46
C PRO A 51 6.70 0.39 -12.02
N HIS A 52 7.13 -0.76 -11.51
CA HIS A 52 6.22 -1.82 -11.06
C HIS A 52 6.57 -2.34 -9.68
N GLU A 53 7.36 -1.60 -8.92
CA GLU A 53 7.85 -2.10 -7.63
C GLU A 53 7.91 -0.99 -6.58
N VAL A 54 7.35 -1.28 -5.41
CA VAL A 54 7.45 -0.39 -4.25
C VAL A 54 7.86 -1.23 -3.03
N ALA A 55 8.36 -0.56 -2.01
CA ALA A 55 8.71 -1.19 -0.74
C ALA A 55 8.29 -0.28 0.40
N TYR A 56 7.88 -0.89 1.51
CA TYR A 56 7.64 -0.13 2.74
C TYR A 56 8.07 -0.94 3.94
N LEU A 57 8.42 -0.23 5.01
CA LEU A 57 8.78 -0.84 6.28
C LEU A 57 7.55 -0.93 7.17
N ASP A 58 7.33 -2.11 7.74
CA ASP A 58 6.26 -2.31 8.69
C ASP A 58 6.86 -2.37 10.09
N LEU A 59 6.82 -1.23 10.77
CA LEU A 59 7.49 -1.06 12.05
C LEU A 59 6.59 -1.35 13.26
N THR A 60 5.32 -1.65 13.03
CA THR A 60 4.35 -1.75 14.12
C THR A 60 4.04 -3.17 14.56
N GLY A 61 4.52 -4.17 13.84
CA GLY A 61 4.23 -5.57 14.15
C GLY A 61 2.81 -6.01 13.82
N SER A 62 2.03 -5.18 13.15
CA SER A 62 0.64 -5.50 12.77
C SER A 62 0.53 -6.13 11.40
N ALA A 63 1.60 -6.71 10.89
CA ALA A 63 1.65 -7.24 9.54
C ALA A 63 1.12 -8.67 9.41
N ALA A 64 0.77 -9.33 10.49
CA ALA A 64 0.44 -10.77 10.47
C ALA A 64 -0.70 -11.09 9.51
N GLU A 65 -1.79 -10.32 9.53
CA GLU A 65 -2.93 -10.55 8.65
C GLU A 65 -2.60 -10.28 7.20
N THR A 66 -1.87 -9.19 6.94
CA THR A 66 -1.45 -8.86 5.58
C THR A 66 -0.57 -9.96 5.01
N ILE A 67 0.38 -10.46 5.79
CA ILE A 67 1.27 -11.55 5.35
C ILE A 67 0.46 -12.80 5.05
N ALA A 68 -0.50 -13.13 5.92
CA ALA A 68 -1.34 -14.30 5.71
C ALA A 68 -2.17 -14.18 4.43
N HIS A 69 -2.75 -12.99 4.17
CA HIS A 69 -3.52 -12.74 2.94
C HIS A 69 -2.63 -12.83 1.70
N LEU A 70 -1.41 -12.30 1.77
CA LEU A 70 -0.48 -12.36 0.65
C LEU A 70 -0.04 -13.79 0.33
N ARG A 71 0.13 -14.62 1.35
CA ARG A 71 0.41 -16.05 1.15
C ARG A 71 -0.76 -16.78 0.55
N ASP A 72 -1.98 -16.34 0.87
CA ASP A 72 -3.21 -16.93 0.38
C ASP A 72 -3.47 -16.59 -1.10
N ASN A 73 -3.37 -15.32 -1.47
CA ASN A 73 -3.77 -14.89 -2.82
C ASN A 73 -2.85 -13.88 -3.50
N GLY A 74 -1.85 -13.35 -2.79
CA GLY A 74 -0.88 -12.42 -3.38
C GLY A 74 -1.44 -11.05 -3.74
N ARG A 75 -2.59 -10.67 -3.20
CA ARG A 75 -3.27 -9.42 -3.56
C ARG A 75 -3.19 -8.41 -2.43
N ILE A 76 -2.80 -7.18 -2.78
CA ILE A 76 -2.65 -6.10 -1.82
C ILE A 76 -3.05 -4.79 -2.51
N CYS A 77 -3.61 -3.87 -1.75
CA CYS A 77 -3.93 -2.53 -2.23
C CYS A 77 -3.29 -1.51 -1.31
N LEU A 78 -2.60 -0.54 -1.89
CA LEU A 78 -2.06 0.59 -1.16
C LEU A 78 -2.83 1.84 -1.59
N MET A 79 -3.35 2.59 -0.63
CA MET A 79 -4.13 3.79 -0.90
C MET A 79 -3.41 5.02 -0.34
N PHE A 80 -3.13 5.97 -1.21
CA PHE A 80 -2.48 7.23 -0.85
C PHE A 80 -3.44 8.38 -1.12
N CYS A 81 -3.52 9.30 -0.19
CA CYS A 81 -4.39 10.48 -0.30
C CYS A 81 -3.61 11.73 0.05
N ALA A 82 -3.87 12.80 -0.67
CA ALA A 82 -3.33 14.12 -0.31
C ALA A 82 -4.29 14.77 0.67
N PHE A 83 -3.88 14.87 1.93
CA PHE A 83 -4.71 15.46 2.98
C PHE A 83 -4.51 16.97 3.14
N ASP A 84 -3.52 17.51 2.49
CA ASP A 84 -3.16 18.93 2.59
C ASP A 84 -3.79 19.80 1.50
N GLY A 85 -4.75 19.25 0.86
CA GLY A 85 -5.48 19.98 -0.17
C GLY A 85 -5.09 19.68 -1.56
#